data_04956808a272b8f72b32b14d5a1145b0
#
_entry.id   04956808a272b8f72b32b14d5a1145b0
#
_cell.length_a   1.000
_cell.length_b   1.000
_cell.length_c   1.000
_cell.angle_alpha   90.00
_cell.angle_beta   90.00
_cell.angle_gamma   90.00
#
_symmetry.space_group_name_H-M   'P 1'
#
loop_
_entity.id
_entity.type
_entity.pdbx_description
1 polymer ?
#
loop_
_entity_poly.entity_id
_entity_poly.type
_entity_poly.pdbx_seq_one_letter_code
_entity_poly.pdbx_strand_id
1 'polypeptide(L)'
;MATASDTVALGPSWTRRTVCTFKGQSDTHINTGEDYDTCTLAELFTMEPGDAPKGAGPAFIPSTYADYDARNHAAQREHGRFVALCGDIDHGDHPLTRVEELVRGFTAGAAWLIYSSAHARPGDMRWRVIIPLDTPLGFADWYDAQHAFFSFMEYAGVSMDKALSRAGQPVYLPNVPETYAKTGEPLRDDFDPLYYQRATSGLNAPGLRIDTGAVCTGMEALRRKRADDDKAREELRRQAEARRARAPQTDGAPIIADFNSANHIATLLELYGYTQCTHSPEDWRSPKQTGDTYATRIIGGKWVSLSASDTASGMGEKHAAGCYGDAYDLFVHYEHGGDHKSAFRALYKERRNAQPQPDRHTFYGAEDEPEIDPESGQAFTDPPVGEHSNDNAPGDTLAIVHPADWHGETPPDRKWRLQDFIPDLQATLLTGAGAAGKSLTTQQLATCIALGLPFLGIPTTQSPALYITCED
;
A
#
# COMPACT_ATOMS: atom_id res chain seq x y z
N MET A 1 15.23 50.78 -50.74
CA MET A 1 14.07 49.91 -50.42
C MET A 1 14.59 48.74 -49.64
N ALA A 2 14.43 48.77 -48.36
CA ALA A 2 14.84 47.67 -47.48
C ALA A 2 13.65 46.71 -47.43
N THR A 3 13.86 45.47 -47.86
CA THR A 3 12.92 44.38 -47.76
C THR A 3 12.69 44.04 -46.29
N ALA A 4 11.47 44.23 -45.80
CA ALA A 4 11.03 43.74 -44.49
C ALA A 4 11.18 42.22 -44.48
N SER A 5 12.08 41.72 -43.66
CA SER A 5 12.18 40.31 -43.30
C SER A 5 10.94 39.96 -42.51
N ASP A 6 10.08 39.14 -43.09
CA ASP A 6 8.96 38.51 -42.36
C ASP A 6 9.53 37.58 -41.32
N THR A 7 9.75 38.10 -40.11
CA THR A 7 9.97 37.29 -38.92
C THR A 7 8.64 36.61 -38.60
N VAL A 8 8.43 35.43 -39.13
CA VAL A 8 7.37 34.52 -38.65
C VAL A 8 7.54 34.39 -37.15
N ALA A 9 6.66 34.97 -36.39
CA ALA A 9 6.65 34.86 -34.94
C ALA A 9 6.52 33.36 -34.58
N LEU A 10 7.62 32.75 -34.18
CA LEU A 10 7.62 31.40 -33.69
C LEU A 10 6.70 31.33 -32.48
N GLY A 11 5.64 30.55 -32.55
CA GLY A 11 4.71 30.33 -31.45
C GLY A 11 5.40 29.87 -30.16
N PRO A 12 4.68 29.76 -29.03
CA PRO A 12 5.25 29.36 -27.73
C PRO A 12 6.10 28.09 -27.82
N SER A 13 7.16 28.03 -27.04
CA SER A 13 8.16 26.93 -27.13
C SER A 13 7.56 25.55 -26.89
N TRP A 14 6.52 25.45 -26.08
CA TRP A 14 5.84 24.17 -25.77
C TRP A 14 5.22 23.51 -27.01
N THR A 15 4.80 24.27 -28.03
CA THR A 15 4.14 23.73 -29.23
C THR A 15 5.02 22.78 -30.04
N ARG A 16 6.33 22.94 -29.93
CA ARG A 16 7.33 22.12 -30.64
C ARG A 16 7.87 20.95 -29.82
N ARG A 17 7.43 20.79 -28.57
CA ARG A 17 7.87 19.67 -27.74
C ARG A 17 7.15 18.42 -28.14
N THR A 18 7.91 17.33 -28.19
CA THR A 18 7.42 16.01 -28.54
C THR A 18 6.98 15.23 -27.32
N VAL A 19 6.05 14.32 -27.48
CA VAL A 19 5.63 13.31 -26.54
C VAL A 19 5.75 11.93 -27.17
N CYS A 20 6.09 10.92 -26.37
CA CYS A 20 6.13 9.53 -26.80
C CYS A 20 4.72 9.04 -27.12
N THR A 21 4.51 8.46 -28.30
CA THR A 21 3.22 7.92 -28.75
C THR A 21 3.31 6.43 -29.07
N PHE A 22 2.17 5.75 -28.97
CA PHE A 22 2.04 4.34 -29.33
C PHE A 22 0.65 4.04 -29.90
N LYS A 23 0.59 3.02 -30.75
CA LYS A 23 -0.59 2.71 -31.60
C LYS A 23 -1.70 1.98 -30.83
N GLY A 24 -1.45 1.57 -29.59
CA GLY A 24 -2.43 0.87 -28.75
C GLY A 24 -1.78 0.16 -27.57
N GLN A 25 -2.58 -0.53 -26.76
CA GLN A 25 -2.06 -1.23 -25.57
C GLN A 25 -1.05 -2.34 -25.88
N SER A 26 -1.17 -3.00 -27.03
CA SER A 26 -0.28 -4.09 -27.48
C SER A 26 1.00 -3.59 -28.14
N ASP A 27 1.10 -2.31 -28.45
CA ASP A 27 2.30 -1.73 -29.06
C ASP A 27 3.45 -1.75 -28.05
N THR A 28 4.44 -2.60 -28.29
CA THR A 28 5.59 -2.78 -27.40
C THR A 28 6.85 -3.02 -28.22
N HIS A 29 7.89 -2.28 -27.92
CA HIS A 29 9.16 -2.27 -28.65
C HIS A 29 10.29 -2.95 -27.87
N ILE A 30 10.01 -3.52 -26.69
CA ILE A 30 11.01 -4.13 -25.82
C ILE A 30 11.78 -5.28 -26.49
N ASN A 31 11.16 -5.96 -27.46
CA ASN A 31 11.77 -7.06 -28.19
C ASN A 31 12.46 -6.63 -29.48
N THR A 32 12.12 -5.49 -30.05
CA THR A 32 12.70 -4.95 -31.29
C THR A 32 13.85 -3.99 -31.02
N GLY A 33 13.85 -3.33 -29.87
CA GLY A 33 14.84 -2.31 -29.53
C GLY A 33 14.66 -1.00 -30.33
N GLU A 34 13.53 -0.84 -31.02
CA GLU A 34 13.22 0.36 -31.79
C GLU A 34 12.55 1.41 -30.91
N ASP A 35 12.86 2.67 -31.14
CA ASP A 35 12.23 3.78 -30.44
C ASP A 35 10.75 3.90 -30.80
N TYR A 36 9.97 4.46 -29.88
CA TYR A 36 8.58 4.77 -30.16
C TYR A 36 8.42 6.01 -31.03
N ASP A 37 7.32 6.06 -31.77
CA ASP A 37 6.91 7.26 -32.49
C ASP A 37 6.71 8.45 -31.53
N THR A 38 6.84 9.67 -32.05
CA THR A 38 6.57 10.89 -31.31
C THR A 38 5.65 11.82 -32.08
N CYS A 39 4.86 12.61 -31.37
CA CYS A 39 4.15 13.75 -31.96
C CYS A 39 4.43 15.03 -31.15
N THR A 40 4.26 16.18 -31.78
CA THR A 40 4.39 17.45 -31.07
C THR A 40 3.10 17.76 -30.29
N LEU A 41 3.22 18.55 -29.23
CA LEU A 41 2.04 19.04 -28.50
C LEU A 41 1.13 19.90 -29.40
N ALA A 42 1.67 20.59 -30.42
CA ALA A 42 0.86 21.33 -31.37
C ALA A 42 -0.01 20.38 -32.23
N GLU A 43 0.57 19.28 -32.72
CA GLU A 43 -0.18 18.25 -33.45
C GLU A 43 -1.27 17.65 -32.58
N LEU A 44 -0.96 17.35 -31.31
CA LEU A 44 -1.94 16.83 -30.36
C LEU A 44 -3.10 17.82 -30.12
N PHE A 45 -2.81 19.11 -30.03
CA PHE A 45 -3.81 20.16 -29.86
C PHE A 45 -4.70 20.37 -31.09
N THR A 46 -4.28 19.96 -32.25
CA THR A 46 -5.03 20.09 -33.51
C THR A 46 -5.55 18.75 -34.03
N MET A 47 -5.22 17.65 -33.35
CA MET A 47 -5.61 16.31 -33.76
C MET A 47 -7.11 16.12 -33.80
N GLU A 48 -7.63 15.64 -34.94
CA GLU A 48 -9.02 15.18 -35.02
C GLU A 48 -9.16 13.80 -34.36
N PRO A 49 -10.35 13.48 -33.82
CA PRO A 49 -10.57 12.18 -33.22
C PRO A 49 -10.44 11.05 -34.22
N GLY A 50 -9.73 9.98 -33.85
CA GLY A 50 -9.72 8.72 -34.59
C GLY A 50 -10.98 7.89 -34.32
N ASP A 51 -11.05 6.72 -34.97
CA ASP A 51 -12.14 5.73 -34.86
C ASP A 51 -11.66 4.34 -34.42
N ALA A 52 -10.42 4.24 -33.98
CA ALA A 52 -9.83 2.96 -33.61
C ALA A 52 -10.66 2.27 -32.50
N PRO A 53 -10.91 0.96 -32.59
CA PRO A 53 -11.67 0.22 -31.58
C PRO A 53 -11.12 0.42 -30.17
N LYS A 54 -12.02 0.50 -29.19
CA LYS A 54 -11.62 0.74 -27.80
C LYS A 54 -10.68 -0.34 -27.29
N GLY A 55 -9.54 0.08 -26.71
CA GLY A 55 -8.44 -0.80 -26.28
C GLY A 55 -7.34 -0.97 -27.35
N ALA A 56 -7.60 -0.59 -28.60
CA ALA A 56 -6.60 -0.45 -29.67
C ALA A 56 -6.30 1.01 -30.02
N GLY A 57 -7.00 1.95 -29.40
CA GLY A 57 -6.81 3.38 -29.64
C GLY A 57 -5.40 3.84 -29.29
N PRO A 58 -4.85 4.80 -30.08
CA PRO A 58 -3.53 5.36 -29.85
C PRO A 58 -3.48 6.14 -28.53
N ALA A 59 -2.31 6.20 -27.94
CA ALA A 59 -2.08 6.87 -26.67
C ALA A 59 -0.68 7.53 -26.65
N PHE A 60 -0.44 8.37 -25.64
CA PHE A 60 0.85 9.02 -25.45
C PHE A 60 1.25 9.02 -23.97
N ILE A 61 2.54 9.17 -23.70
CA ILE A 61 3.05 9.52 -22.37
C ILE A 61 3.51 10.97 -22.44
N PRO A 62 3.15 11.85 -21.47
CA PRO A 62 3.45 13.28 -21.50
C PRO A 62 4.94 13.58 -21.24
N SER A 63 5.83 12.82 -21.83
CA SER A 63 7.28 12.86 -21.68
C SER A 63 7.97 12.81 -23.04
N THR A 64 9.15 13.46 -23.14
CA THR A 64 9.98 13.44 -24.34
C THR A 64 10.78 12.16 -24.51
N TYR A 65 10.85 11.30 -23.50
CA TYR A 65 11.57 10.03 -23.56
C TYR A 65 10.77 8.99 -24.35
N ALA A 66 11.31 8.55 -25.48
CA ALA A 66 10.61 7.70 -26.45
C ALA A 66 11.42 6.45 -26.87
N ASP A 67 12.50 6.10 -26.14
CA ASP A 67 13.30 4.90 -26.42
C ASP A 67 12.45 3.63 -26.30
N TYR A 68 12.94 2.51 -26.78
CA TYR A 68 12.24 1.22 -26.84
C TYR A 68 11.57 0.77 -25.52
N ASP A 69 12.08 1.22 -24.39
CA ASP A 69 11.56 0.91 -23.04
C ASP A 69 10.72 2.04 -22.42
N ALA A 70 10.35 3.06 -23.21
CA ALA A 70 9.63 4.26 -22.73
C ALA A 70 8.30 3.96 -22.03
N ARG A 71 7.70 2.79 -22.22
CA ARG A 71 6.49 2.36 -21.48
C ARG A 71 6.80 1.85 -20.06
N ASN A 72 8.08 1.71 -19.69
CA ASN A 72 8.48 1.32 -18.36
C ASN A 72 8.44 2.54 -17.42
N HIS A 73 7.74 2.40 -16.30
CA HIS A 73 7.66 3.46 -15.28
C HIS A 73 9.02 3.84 -14.69
N ALA A 74 9.95 2.90 -14.53
CA ALA A 74 11.28 3.18 -14.01
C ALA A 74 12.11 3.98 -15.00
N ALA A 75 12.12 3.59 -16.29
CA ALA A 75 12.79 4.31 -17.35
C ALA A 75 12.27 5.75 -17.49
N GLN A 76 10.95 5.94 -17.46
CA GLN A 76 10.36 7.28 -17.49
C GLN A 76 10.67 8.12 -16.25
N ARG A 77 10.83 7.52 -15.08
CA ARG A 77 11.24 8.28 -13.87
C ARG A 77 12.68 8.77 -13.99
N GLU A 78 13.54 7.98 -14.55
CA GLU A 78 14.97 8.26 -14.66
C GLU A 78 15.29 9.22 -15.80
N HIS A 79 14.76 8.93 -16.99
CA HIS A 79 15.13 9.61 -18.23
C HIS A 79 14.07 10.60 -18.72
N GLY A 80 12.82 10.46 -18.29
CA GLY A 80 11.69 11.27 -18.74
C GLY A 80 11.86 12.76 -18.45
N ARG A 81 11.48 13.59 -19.44
CA ARG A 81 11.26 15.02 -19.30
C ARG A 81 9.81 15.30 -19.61
N PHE A 82 9.04 15.57 -18.58
CA PHE A 82 7.59 15.72 -18.69
C PHE A 82 7.26 17.12 -19.20
N VAL A 83 6.41 17.18 -20.22
CA VAL A 83 6.09 18.40 -20.95
C VAL A 83 4.64 18.83 -20.81
N ALA A 84 3.80 18.03 -20.17
CA ALA A 84 2.41 18.37 -19.89
C ALA A 84 1.92 17.73 -18.58
N LEU A 85 0.94 18.37 -17.93
CA LEU A 85 0.07 17.75 -16.93
C LEU A 85 -1.14 17.16 -17.63
N CYS A 86 -1.64 16.03 -17.14
CA CYS A 86 -2.77 15.34 -17.72
C CYS A 86 -3.85 15.01 -16.68
N GLY A 87 -5.11 15.10 -17.08
CA GLY A 87 -6.26 14.72 -16.25
C GLY A 87 -7.17 13.74 -16.96
N ASP A 88 -7.75 12.81 -16.23
CA ASP A 88 -8.82 11.92 -16.68
C ASP A 88 -9.98 12.01 -15.66
N ILE A 89 -11.15 12.45 -16.13
CA ILE A 89 -12.37 12.64 -15.34
C ILE A 89 -13.38 11.62 -15.84
N ASP A 90 -13.47 10.50 -15.12
CA ASP A 90 -14.29 9.35 -15.50
C ASP A 90 -15.68 9.34 -14.83
N HIS A 91 -15.94 10.23 -13.88
CA HIS A 91 -17.16 10.23 -13.08
C HIS A 91 -17.70 11.64 -12.83
N GLY A 92 -19.00 11.75 -12.53
CA GLY A 92 -19.62 12.96 -12.04
C GLY A 92 -20.41 13.76 -13.08
N ASP A 93 -20.51 13.30 -14.33
CA ASP A 93 -21.27 13.94 -15.43
C ASP A 93 -21.11 15.47 -15.49
N HIS A 94 -19.86 15.94 -15.36
CA HIS A 94 -19.58 17.38 -15.36
C HIS A 94 -19.72 17.96 -16.77
N PRO A 95 -20.47 19.05 -16.97
CA PRO A 95 -20.56 19.70 -18.28
C PRO A 95 -19.21 20.31 -18.67
N LEU A 96 -18.91 20.36 -19.99
CA LEU A 96 -17.67 20.92 -20.52
C LEU A 96 -17.37 22.31 -19.97
N THR A 97 -18.38 23.15 -19.88
CA THR A 97 -18.25 24.53 -19.36
C THR A 97 -17.72 24.58 -17.92
N ARG A 98 -18.11 23.63 -17.08
CA ARG A 98 -17.62 23.52 -15.70
C ARG A 98 -16.16 23.08 -15.64
N VAL A 99 -15.80 22.07 -16.43
CA VAL A 99 -14.40 21.59 -16.51
C VAL A 99 -13.50 22.69 -17.09
N GLU A 100 -13.95 23.38 -18.12
CA GLU A 100 -13.25 24.51 -18.74
C GLU A 100 -13.01 25.66 -17.73
N GLU A 101 -14.01 26.04 -16.96
CA GLU A 101 -13.90 27.07 -15.92
C GLU A 101 -12.81 26.71 -14.90
N LEU A 102 -12.81 25.48 -14.42
CA LEU A 102 -11.82 25.00 -13.43
C LEU A 102 -10.41 24.95 -14.00
N VAL A 103 -10.26 24.43 -15.23
CA VAL A 103 -8.97 24.36 -15.92
C VAL A 103 -8.44 25.77 -16.18
N ARG A 104 -9.26 26.71 -16.60
CA ARG A 104 -8.87 28.14 -16.75
C ARG A 104 -8.43 28.75 -15.42
N GLY A 105 -9.15 28.45 -14.33
CA GLY A 105 -8.78 28.90 -12.98
C GLY A 105 -7.42 28.36 -12.53
N PHE A 106 -7.15 27.09 -12.80
CA PHE A 106 -5.87 26.47 -12.48
C PHE A 106 -4.71 27.00 -13.32
N THR A 107 -4.91 27.13 -14.63
CA THR A 107 -3.87 27.50 -15.60
C THR A 107 -3.56 29.00 -15.62
N ALA A 108 -4.47 29.86 -15.13
CA ALA A 108 -4.30 31.31 -15.07
C ALA A 108 -3.84 31.93 -16.41
N GLY A 109 -4.40 31.46 -17.52
CA GLY A 109 -4.09 31.94 -18.87
C GLY A 109 -3.03 31.12 -19.63
N ALA A 110 -2.48 30.06 -19.05
CA ALA A 110 -1.65 29.12 -19.78
C ALA A 110 -2.48 28.21 -20.70
N ALA A 111 -1.79 27.54 -21.62
CA ALA A 111 -2.41 26.64 -22.61
C ALA A 111 -3.08 25.42 -21.96
N TRP A 112 -4.19 24.97 -22.53
CA TRP A 112 -4.90 23.76 -22.15
C TRP A 112 -5.72 23.22 -23.32
N LEU A 113 -5.96 21.91 -23.28
CA LEU A 113 -6.85 21.18 -24.17
C LEU A 113 -7.74 20.27 -23.32
N ILE A 114 -9.04 20.27 -23.62
CA ILE A 114 -10.03 19.36 -23.03
C ILE A 114 -10.71 18.63 -24.18
N TYR A 115 -10.89 17.32 -24.05
CA TYR A 115 -11.68 16.52 -24.98
C TYR A 115 -12.41 15.38 -24.28
N SER A 116 -13.54 14.96 -24.83
CA SER A 116 -14.32 13.86 -24.28
C SER A 116 -13.60 12.52 -24.47
N SER A 117 -13.66 11.64 -23.46
CA SER A 117 -13.13 10.28 -23.58
C SER A 117 -14.03 9.39 -24.45
N ALA A 118 -13.52 8.24 -24.86
CA ALA A 118 -14.25 7.29 -25.71
C ALA A 118 -15.60 6.80 -25.15
N HIS A 119 -15.81 6.87 -23.84
CA HIS A 119 -17.06 6.47 -23.18
C HIS A 119 -18.00 7.65 -22.85
N ALA A 120 -17.60 8.87 -23.16
CA ALA A 120 -18.45 10.02 -22.88
C ALA A 120 -19.78 9.92 -23.60
N ARG A 121 -20.86 10.28 -22.89
CA ARG A 121 -22.25 10.33 -23.43
C ARG A 121 -23.07 11.29 -22.58
N PRO A 122 -24.20 11.80 -23.07
CA PRO A 122 -25.11 12.58 -22.24
C PRO A 122 -25.51 11.82 -20.97
N GLY A 123 -25.38 12.46 -19.79
CA GLY A 123 -25.63 11.85 -18.48
C GLY A 123 -24.44 11.03 -17.92
N ASP A 124 -23.36 10.89 -18.68
CA ASP A 124 -22.08 10.26 -18.22
C ASP A 124 -20.91 10.89 -18.99
N MET A 125 -20.77 12.20 -18.88
CA MET A 125 -19.69 12.93 -19.55
C MET A 125 -18.35 12.67 -18.88
N ARG A 126 -17.35 12.37 -19.69
CA ARG A 126 -15.99 12.02 -19.26
C ARG A 126 -14.99 12.82 -20.06
N TRP A 127 -13.96 13.33 -19.38
CA TRP A 127 -13.05 14.30 -19.96
C TRP A 127 -11.59 13.93 -19.79
N ARG A 128 -10.80 14.26 -20.80
CA ARG A 128 -9.35 14.33 -20.71
C ARG A 128 -8.91 15.76 -20.80
N VAL A 129 -7.93 16.10 -19.96
CA VAL A 129 -7.36 17.43 -19.88
C VAL A 129 -5.84 17.32 -20.10
N ILE A 130 -5.31 18.21 -20.96
CA ILE A 130 -3.87 18.31 -21.22
C ILE A 130 -3.45 19.75 -21.00
N ILE A 131 -2.46 19.99 -20.17
CA ILE A 131 -1.94 21.31 -19.82
C ILE A 131 -0.44 21.33 -20.13
N PRO A 132 -0.01 21.93 -21.26
CA PRO A 132 1.41 22.04 -21.59
C PRO A 132 2.18 22.84 -20.54
N LEU A 133 3.39 22.37 -20.23
CA LEU A 133 4.30 23.07 -19.31
C LEU A 133 5.16 24.05 -20.08
N ASP A 134 5.52 25.19 -19.46
CA ASP A 134 6.46 26.14 -20.05
C ASP A 134 7.87 25.57 -20.15
N THR A 135 8.29 24.81 -19.15
CA THR A 135 9.59 24.12 -19.10
C THR A 135 9.41 22.65 -18.83
N PRO A 136 10.13 21.74 -19.54
CA PRO A 136 10.11 20.31 -19.24
C PRO A 136 10.60 20.04 -17.82
N LEU A 137 9.91 19.19 -17.08
CA LEU A 137 10.21 18.84 -15.69
C LEU A 137 10.80 17.43 -15.57
N GLY A 138 11.66 17.23 -14.58
CA GLY A 138 12.00 15.90 -14.08
C GLY A 138 10.79 15.30 -13.33
N PHE A 139 10.85 13.97 -13.09
CA PHE A 139 9.72 13.26 -12.50
C PHE A 139 9.24 13.83 -11.17
N ALA A 140 10.15 14.18 -10.26
CA ALA A 140 9.76 14.64 -8.91
C ALA A 140 8.93 15.94 -8.95
N ASP A 141 9.39 16.95 -9.70
CA ASP A 141 8.68 18.22 -9.81
C ASP A 141 7.39 18.08 -10.63
N TRP A 142 7.42 17.25 -11.68
CA TRP A 142 6.21 16.93 -12.45
C TRP A 142 5.16 16.21 -11.59
N TYR A 143 5.57 15.24 -10.78
CA TYR A 143 4.68 14.53 -9.87
C TYR A 143 4.00 15.48 -8.88
N ASP A 144 4.75 16.43 -8.31
CA ASP A 144 4.19 17.44 -7.41
C ASP A 144 3.20 18.36 -8.13
N ALA A 145 3.54 18.82 -9.35
CA ALA A 145 2.66 19.66 -10.16
C ALA A 145 1.39 18.91 -10.59
N GLN A 146 1.52 17.63 -10.95
CA GLN A 146 0.42 16.75 -11.31
C GLN A 146 -0.55 16.56 -10.13
N HIS A 147 -0.02 16.33 -8.93
CA HIS A 147 -0.84 16.23 -7.72
C HIS A 147 -1.44 17.57 -7.26
N ALA A 148 -0.76 18.70 -7.51
CA ALA A 148 -1.35 20.02 -7.29
C ALA A 148 -2.57 20.24 -8.18
N PHE A 149 -2.52 19.80 -9.45
CA PHE A 149 -3.65 19.83 -10.35
C PHE A 149 -4.80 18.93 -9.86
N PHE A 150 -4.52 17.69 -9.47
CA PHE A 150 -5.55 16.81 -8.91
C PHE A 150 -6.22 17.41 -7.68
N SER A 151 -5.43 17.92 -6.73
CA SER A 151 -5.95 18.51 -5.50
C SER A 151 -6.83 19.73 -5.76
N PHE A 152 -6.46 20.55 -6.76
CA PHE A 152 -7.27 21.71 -7.16
C PHE A 152 -8.64 21.27 -7.71
N MET A 153 -8.66 20.27 -8.58
CA MET A 153 -9.90 19.75 -9.16
C MET A 153 -10.77 19.04 -8.10
N GLU A 154 -10.17 18.24 -7.25
CA GLU A 154 -10.85 17.54 -6.15
C GLU A 154 -11.46 18.52 -5.14
N TYR A 155 -10.76 19.61 -4.81
CA TYR A 155 -11.30 20.66 -3.95
C TYR A 155 -12.56 21.31 -4.54
N ALA A 156 -12.66 21.37 -5.86
CA ALA A 156 -13.84 21.85 -6.60
C ALA A 156 -14.91 20.76 -6.82
N GLY A 157 -14.74 19.57 -6.24
CA GLY A 157 -15.67 18.44 -6.34
C GLY A 157 -15.54 17.61 -7.62
N VAL A 158 -14.44 17.75 -8.38
CA VAL A 158 -14.18 16.96 -9.59
C VAL A 158 -13.11 15.90 -9.30
N SER A 159 -13.51 14.64 -9.28
CA SER A 159 -12.59 13.52 -9.03
C SER A 159 -11.72 13.24 -10.26
N MET A 160 -10.42 12.98 -10.03
CA MET A 160 -9.43 12.72 -11.07
C MET A 160 -8.83 11.32 -10.92
N ASP A 161 -8.59 10.65 -12.06
CA ASP A 161 -7.82 9.38 -12.01
C ASP A 161 -6.35 9.63 -11.62
N LYS A 162 -5.99 9.22 -10.40
CA LYS A 162 -4.63 9.39 -9.85
C LYS A 162 -3.59 8.49 -10.53
N ALA A 163 -4.00 7.49 -11.32
CA ALA A 163 -3.07 6.68 -12.09
C ALA A 163 -2.23 7.54 -13.06
N LEU A 164 -2.74 8.68 -13.52
CA LEU A 164 -2.01 9.61 -14.37
C LEU A 164 -0.81 10.31 -13.69
N SER A 165 -0.57 10.12 -12.42
CA SER A 165 0.66 10.53 -11.74
C SER A 165 1.81 9.51 -11.87
N ARG A 166 1.57 8.34 -12.47
CA ARG A 166 2.61 7.35 -12.73
C ARG A 166 3.41 7.74 -13.97
N ALA A 167 4.73 7.67 -13.89
CA ALA A 167 5.63 8.20 -14.91
C ALA A 167 5.38 7.65 -16.33
N GLY A 168 5.10 6.36 -16.47
CA GLY A 168 4.83 5.69 -17.75
C GLY A 168 3.35 5.42 -18.00
N GLN A 169 2.45 6.18 -17.37
CA GLN A 169 1.01 5.98 -17.57
C GLN A 169 0.56 6.57 -18.90
N PRO A 170 -0.08 5.76 -19.77
CA PRO A 170 -0.60 6.25 -21.04
C PRO A 170 -1.84 7.12 -20.85
N VAL A 171 -1.91 8.16 -21.68
CA VAL A 171 -3.08 9.00 -21.88
C VAL A 171 -3.59 8.73 -23.31
N TYR A 172 -4.83 8.29 -23.44
CA TYR A 172 -5.39 7.99 -24.77
C TYR A 172 -5.64 9.27 -25.53
N LEU A 173 -5.25 9.26 -26.82
CA LEU A 173 -5.51 10.35 -27.76
C LEU A 173 -7.00 10.50 -28.08
N PRO A 174 -7.44 11.62 -28.70
CA PRO A 174 -8.81 11.79 -29.16
C PRO A 174 -9.27 10.63 -30.03
N ASN A 175 -10.33 9.95 -29.61
CA ASN A 175 -10.83 8.77 -30.33
C ASN A 175 -12.32 8.55 -30.04
N VAL A 176 -13.09 8.22 -31.06
CA VAL A 176 -14.54 7.95 -31.00
C VAL A 176 -14.82 6.55 -31.54
N PRO A 177 -14.52 5.50 -30.74
CA PRO A 177 -14.63 4.12 -31.19
C PRO A 177 -16.09 3.67 -31.28
N GLU A 178 -16.40 2.86 -32.28
CA GLU A 178 -17.72 2.21 -32.43
C GLU A 178 -17.76 0.88 -31.66
N THR A 179 -16.64 0.18 -31.54
CA THR A 179 -16.57 -1.18 -30.98
C THR A 179 -15.44 -1.35 -29.98
N TYR A 180 -15.51 -2.44 -29.21
CA TYR A 180 -14.39 -2.93 -28.38
C TYR A 180 -13.41 -3.75 -29.22
N ALA A 181 -12.11 -3.51 -29.07
CA ALA A 181 -11.07 -4.21 -29.81
C ALA A 181 -11.00 -5.73 -29.52
N LYS A 182 -11.35 -6.15 -28.30
CA LYS A 182 -11.25 -7.56 -27.88
C LYS A 182 -12.45 -8.40 -28.29
N THR A 183 -13.65 -7.84 -28.26
CA THR A 183 -14.89 -8.59 -28.48
C THR A 183 -15.53 -8.28 -29.83
N GLY A 184 -15.20 -7.14 -30.44
CA GLY A 184 -15.90 -6.64 -31.62
C GLY A 184 -17.33 -6.15 -31.34
N GLU A 185 -17.78 -6.21 -30.08
CA GLU A 185 -19.11 -5.75 -29.70
C GLU A 185 -19.20 -4.24 -29.78
N PRO A 186 -20.39 -3.68 -30.09
CA PRO A 186 -20.62 -2.24 -30.05
C PRO A 186 -20.28 -1.65 -28.70
N LEU A 187 -19.65 -0.48 -28.69
CA LEU A 187 -19.35 0.25 -27.47
C LEU A 187 -20.62 0.82 -26.83
N ARG A 188 -21.62 1.10 -27.67
CA ARG A 188 -22.94 1.67 -27.35
C ARG A 188 -23.96 1.04 -28.24
N ASP A 189 -25.19 0.95 -27.76
CA ASP A 189 -26.34 0.45 -28.56
C ASP A 189 -26.73 1.48 -29.65
N ASP A 190 -26.46 2.76 -29.39
CA ASP A 190 -26.73 3.90 -30.28
C ASP A 190 -25.43 4.75 -30.39
N PHE A 191 -24.60 4.45 -31.36
CA PHE A 191 -23.43 5.28 -31.65
C PHE A 191 -23.84 6.65 -32.17
N ASP A 192 -23.53 7.71 -31.41
CA ASP A 192 -23.72 9.10 -31.83
C ASP A 192 -22.37 9.84 -31.83
N PRO A 193 -21.83 10.24 -32.99
CA PRO A 193 -20.57 10.97 -33.09
C PRO A 193 -20.62 12.35 -32.41
N LEU A 194 -21.83 12.88 -32.12
CA LEU A 194 -22.01 14.16 -31.42
C LEU A 194 -21.52 14.12 -29.95
N TYR A 195 -21.24 12.96 -29.38
CA TYR A 195 -20.69 12.85 -28.03
C TYR A 195 -19.22 13.26 -27.94
N TYR A 196 -18.56 13.47 -29.06
CA TYR A 196 -17.25 14.06 -29.05
C TYR A 196 -17.35 15.58 -28.91
N GLN A 197 -16.85 16.06 -27.79
CA GLN A 197 -16.74 17.49 -27.49
C GLN A 197 -15.28 17.84 -27.20
N ARG A 198 -14.91 19.07 -27.54
CA ARG A 198 -13.56 19.58 -27.37
C ARG A 198 -13.59 21.07 -27.07
N ALA A 199 -12.67 21.51 -26.21
CA ALA A 199 -12.36 22.90 -25.99
C ALA A 199 -10.85 23.09 -25.84
N THR A 200 -10.32 24.22 -26.22
CA THR A 200 -8.91 24.55 -26.16
C THR A 200 -8.67 26.04 -26.00
N SER A 201 -7.57 26.40 -25.32
CA SER A 201 -7.05 27.77 -25.27
C SER A 201 -6.42 28.24 -26.60
N GLY A 202 -6.22 27.30 -27.55
CA GLY A 202 -5.45 27.53 -28.78
C GLY A 202 -3.93 27.44 -28.57
N LEU A 203 -3.18 27.54 -29.66
CA LEU A 203 -1.73 27.37 -29.72
C LEU A 203 -0.92 28.59 -29.29
N ASN A 204 -1.54 29.74 -29.14
CA ASN A 204 -0.86 31.01 -28.84
C ASN A 204 -0.70 31.29 -27.33
N ALA A 205 -1.43 30.57 -26.48
CA ALA A 205 -1.29 30.71 -25.03
C ALA A 205 0.06 30.15 -24.55
N PRO A 206 0.70 30.74 -23.52
CA PRO A 206 1.96 30.25 -22.98
C PRO A 206 1.80 28.88 -22.34
N GLY A 207 2.90 28.14 -22.16
CA GLY A 207 2.90 26.95 -21.29
C GLY A 207 2.69 27.30 -19.83
N LEU A 208 2.22 26.34 -19.04
CA LEU A 208 2.03 26.51 -17.60
C LEU A 208 3.40 26.61 -16.90
N ARG A 209 3.57 27.65 -16.12
CA ARG A 209 4.72 27.85 -15.23
C ARG A 209 4.39 27.30 -13.85
N ILE A 210 5.30 26.49 -13.28
CA ILE A 210 5.11 25.86 -11.97
C ILE A 210 5.53 26.74 -10.78
N ASP A 211 6.18 27.87 -11.04
CA ASP A 211 6.67 28.82 -10.04
C ASP A 211 5.65 29.92 -9.68
N THR A 212 4.46 29.87 -10.24
CA THR A 212 3.40 30.86 -10.03
C THR A 212 2.01 30.23 -9.96
N GLY A 213 1.03 30.96 -9.42
CA GLY A 213 -0.37 30.61 -9.45
C GLY A 213 -0.76 29.41 -8.59
N ALA A 214 -1.88 28.80 -8.95
CA ALA A 214 -2.46 27.68 -8.18
C ALA A 214 -1.56 26.44 -8.12
N VAL A 215 -0.80 26.18 -9.19
CA VAL A 215 0.13 25.03 -9.23
C VAL A 215 1.27 25.20 -8.22
N CYS A 216 1.88 26.40 -8.15
CA CYS A 216 2.93 26.71 -7.17
C CYS A 216 2.41 26.53 -5.73
N THR A 217 1.28 27.16 -5.43
CA THR A 217 0.63 27.05 -4.11
C THR A 217 0.32 25.58 -3.74
N GLY A 218 -0.19 24.81 -4.69
CA GLY A 218 -0.50 23.38 -4.50
C GLY A 218 0.76 22.55 -4.25
N MET A 219 1.82 22.76 -5.03
CA MET A 219 3.11 22.08 -4.84
C MET A 219 3.74 22.39 -3.48
N GLU A 220 3.73 23.65 -3.06
CA GLU A 220 4.22 24.07 -1.74
C GLU A 220 3.42 23.41 -0.60
N ALA A 221 2.09 23.37 -0.72
CA ALA A 221 1.23 22.72 0.26
C ALA A 221 1.53 21.21 0.38
N LEU A 222 1.70 20.51 -0.75
CA LEU A 222 2.06 19.11 -0.78
C LEU A 222 3.44 18.83 -0.18
N ARG A 223 4.43 19.65 -0.50
CA ARG A 223 5.79 19.55 0.06
C ARG A 223 5.80 19.79 1.56
N ARG A 224 5.05 20.79 2.04
CA ARG A 224 4.89 21.06 3.47
C ARG A 224 4.25 19.87 4.18
N LYS A 225 3.15 19.37 3.64
CA LYS A 225 2.47 18.19 4.21
C LYS A 225 3.42 16.99 4.34
N ARG A 226 4.20 16.66 3.28
CA ARG A 226 5.19 15.56 3.34
C ARG A 226 6.24 15.81 4.43
N ALA A 227 6.77 17.03 4.51
CA ALA A 227 7.75 17.36 5.54
C ALA A 227 7.18 17.23 6.96
N ASP A 228 5.91 17.56 7.17
CA ASP A 228 5.23 17.41 8.45
C ASP A 228 4.93 15.93 8.75
N ASP A 229 4.50 15.14 7.76
CA ASP A 229 4.30 13.69 7.88
C ASP A 229 5.64 12.97 8.20
N ASP A 230 6.74 13.35 7.55
CA ASP A 230 8.07 12.79 7.81
C ASP A 230 8.56 13.11 9.23
N LYS A 231 8.35 14.33 9.72
CA LYS A 231 8.64 14.70 11.10
C LYS A 231 7.81 13.90 12.11
N ALA A 232 6.52 13.71 11.82
CA ALA A 232 5.63 12.92 12.66
C ALA A 232 6.07 11.44 12.71
N ARG A 233 6.46 10.86 11.56
CA ARG A 233 7.02 9.49 11.49
C ARG A 233 8.33 9.36 12.28
N GLU A 234 9.24 10.32 12.15
CA GLU A 234 10.49 10.31 12.88
C GLU A 234 10.26 10.42 14.39
N GLU A 235 9.32 11.27 14.82
CA GLU A 235 8.96 11.38 16.24
C GLU A 235 8.35 10.09 16.77
N LEU A 236 7.45 9.44 16.01
CA LEU A 236 6.87 8.14 16.36
C LEU A 236 7.97 7.05 16.46
N ARG A 237 8.94 7.05 15.52
CA ARG A 237 10.08 6.14 15.55
C ARG A 237 10.92 6.35 16.81
N ARG A 238 11.25 7.59 17.13
CA ARG A 238 12.00 7.95 18.34
C ARG A 238 11.27 7.55 19.62
N GLN A 239 9.94 7.74 19.67
CA GLN A 239 9.12 7.31 20.80
C GLN A 239 9.08 5.77 20.92
N ALA A 240 8.98 5.05 19.80
CA ALA A 240 9.01 3.59 19.79
C ALA A 240 10.37 3.05 20.26
N GLU A 241 11.48 3.65 19.82
CA GLU A 241 12.84 3.31 20.27
C GLU A 241 13.00 3.60 21.77
N ALA A 242 12.51 4.75 22.25
CA ALA A 242 12.55 5.08 23.67
C ALA A 242 11.70 4.13 24.53
N ARG A 243 10.54 3.67 24.03
CA ARG A 243 9.73 2.64 24.69
C ARG A 243 10.43 1.30 24.72
N ARG A 244 11.07 0.86 23.62
CA ARG A 244 11.88 -0.37 23.57
C ARG A 244 13.05 -0.32 24.54
N ALA A 245 13.72 0.83 24.66
CA ALA A 245 14.81 1.03 25.62
C ALA A 245 14.36 1.02 27.09
N ARG A 246 13.10 1.37 27.37
CA ARG A 246 12.50 1.37 28.72
C ARG A 246 11.71 0.10 29.04
N ALA A 247 11.35 -0.68 28.02
CA ALA A 247 10.67 -1.96 28.26
C ALA A 247 11.61 -2.86 29.06
N PRO A 248 11.15 -3.51 30.14
CA PRO A 248 11.92 -4.56 30.78
C PRO A 248 12.26 -5.57 29.68
N GLN A 249 13.55 -5.92 29.56
CA GLN A 249 13.97 -6.97 28.64
C GLN A 249 13.19 -8.22 29.01
N THR A 250 12.14 -8.51 28.23
CA THR A 250 11.47 -9.79 28.34
C THR A 250 12.51 -10.85 27.95
N ASP A 251 12.65 -11.90 28.75
CA ASP A 251 13.65 -12.97 28.60
C ASP A 251 13.70 -13.65 27.22
N GLY A 252 12.82 -13.25 26.31
CA GLY A 252 12.68 -13.82 24.97
C GLY A 252 13.66 -13.31 23.91
N ALA A 253 13.91 -12.01 23.87
CA ALA A 253 14.79 -11.41 22.86
C ALA A 253 16.25 -11.92 22.97
N PRO A 254 16.84 -12.11 24.18
CA PRO A 254 18.13 -12.75 24.30
C PRO A 254 18.18 -14.20 23.80
N ILE A 255 17.12 -14.99 23.99
CA ILE A 255 17.09 -16.41 23.60
C ILE A 255 17.16 -16.57 22.07
N ILE A 256 16.40 -15.76 21.33
CA ILE A 256 16.41 -15.77 19.85
C ILE A 256 17.77 -15.24 19.34
N ALA A 257 18.29 -14.17 19.93
CA ALA A 257 19.60 -13.63 19.57
C ALA A 257 20.73 -14.62 19.83
N ASP A 258 20.70 -15.32 20.98
CA ASP A 258 21.64 -16.37 21.34
C ASP A 258 21.56 -17.54 20.35
N PHE A 259 20.35 -17.96 19.98
CA PHE A 259 20.13 -19.00 18.97
C PHE A 259 20.71 -18.60 17.61
N ASN A 260 20.40 -17.40 17.12
CA ASN A 260 20.92 -16.88 15.85
C ASN A 260 22.45 -16.74 15.85
N SER A 261 23.05 -16.42 17.00
CA SER A 261 24.49 -16.32 17.12
C SER A 261 25.18 -17.69 17.15
N ALA A 262 24.53 -18.69 17.73
CA ALA A 262 25.06 -20.06 17.84
C ALA A 262 24.85 -20.89 16.57
N ASN A 263 23.88 -20.53 15.71
CA ASN A 263 23.49 -21.29 14.53
C ASN A 263 23.75 -20.51 13.22
N HIS A 264 24.74 -20.95 12.46
CA HIS A 264 25.01 -20.35 11.16
C HIS A 264 23.93 -20.76 10.14
N ILE A 265 23.41 -19.77 9.41
CA ILE A 265 22.36 -19.98 8.39
C ILE A 265 22.79 -21.04 7.37
N ALA A 266 24.04 -21.01 6.91
CA ALA A 266 24.57 -21.99 5.95
C ALA A 266 24.45 -23.43 6.47
N THR A 267 24.79 -23.66 7.74
CA THR A 267 24.69 -24.98 8.38
C THR A 267 23.23 -25.45 8.50
N LEU A 268 22.32 -24.55 8.82
CA LEU A 268 20.89 -24.88 8.89
C LEU A 268 20.30 -25.14 7.49
N LEU A 269 20.69 -24.38 6.48
CA LEU A 269 20.24 -24.64 5.11
C LEU A 269 20.69 -26.04 4.66
N GLU A 270 21.96 -26.42 4.91
CA GLU A 270 22.46 -27.75 4.61
C GLU A 270 21.70 -28.83 5.37
N LEU A 271 21.48 -28.65 6.66
CA LEU A 271 20.72 -29.57 7.53
C LEU A 271 19.31 -29.79 7.00
N TYR A 272 18.65 -28.75 6.47
CA TYR A 272 17.29 -28.83 5.95
C TYR A 272 17.24 -29.18 4.45
N GLY A 273 18.33 -29.67 3.89
CA GLY A 273 18.38 -30.26 2.54
C GLY A 273 18.59 -29.27 1.40
N TYR A 274 18.97 -28.04 1.69
CA TYR A 274 19.44 -27.12 0.65
C TYR A 274 20.82 -27.54 0.16
N THR A 275 21.07 -27.33 -1.12
CA THR A 275 22.37 -27.65 -1.72
C THR A 275 23.09 -26.37 -2.10
N GLN A 276 24.29 -26.16 -1.56
CA GLN A 276 25.13 -25.02 -1.90
C GLN A 276 25.59 -25.07 -3.36
N CYS A 277 25.58 -23.93 -4.04
CA CYS A 277 26.04 -23.85 -5.42
C CYS A 277 27.56 -23.78 -5.50
N THR A 278 28.16 -24.51 -6.45
CA THR A 278 29.62 -24.57 -6.64
C THR A 278 30.26 -23.22 -7.02
N HIS A 279 29.47 -22.28 -7.53
CA HIS A 279 29.95 -21.00 -8.07
C HIS A 279 29.97 -19.88 -7.01
N SER A 280 29.22 -20.03 -5.93
CA SER A 280 29.12 -19.02 -4.87
C SER A 280 28.74 -19.68 -3.54
N PRO A 281 29.48 -19.42 -2.47
CA PRO A 281 29.17 -19.95 -1.16
C PRO A 281 27.90 -19.35 -0.53
N GLU A 282 27.40 -18.26 -1.08
CA GLU A 282 26.19 -17.59 -0.60
C GLU A 282 24.93 -18.11 -1.29
N ASP A 283 25.06 -18.84 -2.41
CA ASP A 283 23.96 -19.27 -3.26
C ASP A 283 23.56 -20.72 -2.99
N TRP A 284 22.27 -20.95 -2.82
CA TRP A 284 21.71 -22.24 -2.40
C TRP A 284 20.51 -22.63 -3.29
N ARG A 285 20.37 -23.91 -3.53
CA ARG A 285 19.19 -24.51 -4.18
C ARG A 285 18.26 -25.04 -3.11
N SER A 286 16.98 -24.68 -3.24
CA SER A 286 15.93 -25.22 -2.37
C SER A 286 15.74 -26.74 -2.58
N PRO A 287 15.38 -27.53 -1.55
CA PRO A 287 15.21 -28.98 -1.67
C PRO A 287 14.23 -29.45 -2.74
N LYS A 288 13.24 -28.63 -3.08
CA LYS A 288 12.22 -28.89 -4.10
C LYS A 288 12.52 -28.32 -5.48
N GLN A 289 13.67 -27.67 -5.63
CA GLN A 289 14.07 -27.05 -6.89
C GLN A 289 14.66 -28.09 -7.83
N THR A 290 14.17 -28.13 -9.07
CA THR A 290 14.62 -29.10 -10.09
C THR A 290 15.63 -28.52 -11.08
N GLY A 291 15.85 -27.18 -11.07
CA GLY A 291 16.78 -26.50 -11.98
C GLY A 291 18.19 -26.31 -11.37
N ASP A 292 19.16 -26.00 -12.23
CA ASP A 292 20.58 -25.82 -11.83
C ASP A 292 20.89 -24.39 -11.31
N THR A 293 19.93 -23.48 -11.33
CA THR A 293 20.06 -22.12 -10.81
C THR A 293 19.81 -22.09 -9.30
N TYR A 294 20.33 -21.07 -8.61
CA TYR A 294 19.99 -20.85 -7.21
C TYR A 294 18.65 -20.09 -7.09
N ALA A 295 17.95 -20.34 -6.00
CA ALA A 295 16.76 -19.57 -5.63
C ALA A 295 16.88 -18.96 -4.22
N THR A 296 17.86 -19.38 -3.43
CA THR A 296 18.07 -18.89 -2.07
C THR A 296 19.51 -18.35 -1.95
N ARG A 297 19.66 -17.19 -1.30
CA ARG A 297 20.95 -16.54 -1.08
C ARG A 297 21.08 -16.05 0.36
N ILE A 298 22.28 -16.13 0.93
CA ILE A 298 22.60 -15.55 2.23
C ILE A 298 23.13 -14.13 2.01
N ILE A 299 22.45 -13.11 2.56
CA ILE A 299 22.79 -11.69 2.42
C ILE A 299 22.69 -11.03 3.80
N GLY A 300 23.80 -10.42 4.26
CA GLY A 300 23.78 -9.60 5.47
C GLY A 300 23.30 -10.33 6.74
N GLY A 301 23.61 -11.63 6.87
CA GLY A 301 23.21 -12.43 8.03
C GLY A 301 21.75 -12.89 8.00
N LYS A 302 21.09 -12.79 6.85
CA LYS A 302 19.76 -13.34 6.57
C LYS A 302 19.79 -14.22 5.33
N TRP A 303 18.89 -15.18 5.27
CA TRP A 303 18.59 -15.88 4.01
C TRP A 303 17.44 -15.20 3.29
N VAL A 304 17.52 -15.17 1.97
CA VAL A 304 16.47 -14.66 1.06
C VAL A 304 16.18 -15.75 0.04
N SER A 305 14.95 -16.20 -0.08
CA SER A 305 14.52 -17.19 -1.08
C SER A 305 13.50 -16.61 -2.05
N LEU A 306 13.79 -16.76 -3.34
CA LEU A 306 12.89 -16.48 -4.45
C LEU A 306 12.16 -17.75 -4.93
N SER A 307 12.33 -18.86 -4.21
CA SER A 307 11.66 -20.13 -4.52
C SER A 307 10.16 -20.01 -4.27
N ALA A 308 9.36 -20.31 -5.27
CA ALA A 308 7.90 -20.35 -5.13
C ALA A 308 7.44 -21.40 -4.10
N SER A 309 8.16 -22.53 -3.98
CA SER A 309 7.86 -23.57 -2.99
C SER A 309 8.13 -23.10 -1.56
N ASP A 310 9.22 -22.38 -1.33
CA ASP A 310 9.56 -21.83 -0.01
C ASP A 310 8.57 -20.75 0.41
N THR A 311 8.24 -19.84 -0.52
CA THR A 311 7.22 -18.81 -0.30
C THR A 311 5.84 -19.40 0.00
N ALA A 312 5.44 -20.45 -0.74
CA ALA A 312 4.16 -21.11 -0.53
C ALA A 312 4.10 -21.91 0.78
N SER A 313 5.24 -22.40 1.28
CA SER A 313 5.33 -23.14 2.54
C SER A 313 5.17 -22.27 3.79
N GLY A 314 5.20 -20.94 3.63
CA GLY A 314 5.08 -20.00 4.75
C GLY A 314 6.38 -19.84 5.55
N MET A 315 7.54 -20.14 4.98
CA MET A 315 8.83 -20.00 5.59
C MET A 315 9.22 -18.51 5.74
N GLY A 316 9.54 -18.08 6.95
CA GLY A 316 9.98 -16.71 7.26
C GLY A 316 8.95 -15.61 6.93
N GLU A 317 9.45 -14.40 6.71
CA GLU A 317 8.63 -13.25 6.34
C GLU A 317 8.43 -13.17 4.82
N LYS A 318 7.21 -12.85 4.39
CA LYS A 318 6.89 -12.72 2.95
C LYS A 318 7.31 -11.35 2.41
N HIS A 319 7.86 -11.35 1.21
CA HIS A 319 8.17 -10.19 0.41
C HIS A 319 7.53 -10.33 -0.98
N ALA A 320 7.40 -9.22 -1.72
CA ALA A 320 6.76 -9.20 -3.05
C ALA A 320 7.36 -10.22 -4.05
N ALA A 321 8.64 -10.55 -3.92
CA ALA A 321 9.36 -11.47 -4.82
C ALA A 321 9.72 -12.82 -4.18
N GLY A 322 9.37 -13.07 -2.89
CA GLY A 322 9.79 -14.30 -2.22
C GLY A 322 9.58 -14.27 -0.71
N CYS A 323 10.49 -14.88 0.03
CA CYS A 323 10.51 -14.87 1.50
C CYS A 323 11.93 -14.69 2.03
N TYR A 324 12.06 -14.23 3.26
CA TYR A 324 13.36 -14.04 3.92
C TYR A 324 13.25 -14.26 5.44
N GLY A 325 14.38 -14.46 6.08
CA GLY A 325 14.43 -14.62 7.53
C GLY A 325 15.83 -14.78 8.08
N ASP A 326 15.92 -15.12 9.36
CA ASP A 326 17.16 -15.45 10.06
C ASP A 326 17.28 -16.97 10.38
N ALA A 327 18.25 -17.35 11.19
CA ALA A 327 18.44 -18.75 11.57
C ALA A 327 17.27 -19.29 12.41
N TYR A 328 16.67 -18.44 13.26
CA TYR A 328 15.51 -18.82 14.04
C TYR A 328 14.27 -19.09 13.19
N ASP A 329 14.05 -18.33 12.11
CA ASP A 329 12.93 -18.56 11.18
C ASP A 329 13.04 -19.92 10.47
N LEU A 330 14.27 -20.36 10.10
CA LEU A 330 14.48 -21.70 9.57
C LEU A 330 14.13 -22.79 10.60
N PHE A 331 14.58 -22.62 11.82
CA PHE A 331 14.28 -23.53 12.93
C PHE A 331 12.77 -23.63 13.19
N VAL A 332 12.08 -22.48 13.26
CA VAL A 332 10.63 -22.43 13.42
C VAL A 332 9.92 -23.19 12.30
N HIS A 333 10.34 -23.00 11.06
CA HIS A 333 9.68 -23.63 9.92
C HIS A 333 9.91 -25.14 9.90
N TYR A 334 11.14 -25.58 10.00
CA TYR A 334 11.50 -27.01 9.81
C TYR A 334 11.27 -27.88 11.03
N GLU A 335 11.54 -27.37 12.24
CA GLU A 335 11.44 -28.16 13.49
C GLU A 335 10.07 -28.00 14.17
N HIS A 336 9.38 -26.88 13.91
CA HIS A 336 8.12 -26.55 14.60
C HIS A 336 6.95 -26.24 13.64
N GLY A 337 7.07 -26.58 12.35
CA GLY A 337 5.99 -26.43 11.38
C GLY A 337 5.45 -25.00 11.21
N GLY A 338 6.26 -24.00 11.52
CA GLY A 338 5.89 -22.58 11.48
C GLY A 338 5.29 -22.02 12.78
N ASP A 339 5.23 -22.81 13.86
CA ASP A 339 4.73 -22.34 15.15
C ASP A 339 5.84 -21.69 16.00
N HIS A 340 5.93 -20.37 15.95
CA HIS A 340 6.86 -19.56 16.73
C HIS A 340 6.73 -19.75 18.24
N LYS A 341 5.52 -20.01 18.75
CA LYS A 341 5.30 -20.21 20.19
C LYS A 341 5.88 -21.55 20.64
N SER A 342 5.72 -22.59 19.85
CA SER A 342 6.31 -23.91 20.11
C SER A 342 7.83 -23.86 20.07
N ALA A 343 8.40 -23.25 19.03
CA ALA A 343 9.85 -23.07 18.89
C ALA A 343 10.45 -22.29 20.07
N PHE A 344 9.83 -21.19 20.45
CA PHE A 344 10.27 -20.39 21.58
C PHE A 344 10.23 -21.17 22.91
N ARG A 345 9.15 -21.92 23.16
CA ARG A 345 9.05 -22.77 24.36
C ARG A 345 10.13 -23.85 24.41
N ALA A 346 10.47 -24.42 23.26
CA ALA A 346 11.54 -25.42 23.18
C ALA A 346 12.88 -24.82 23.58
N LEU A 347 13.28 -23.69 23.03
CA LEU A 347 14.53 -23.00 23.38
C LEU A 347 14.55 -22.51 24.83
N TYR A 348 13.41 -22.01 25.34
CA TYR A 348 13.30 -21.62 26.73
C TYR A 348 13.51 -22.81 27.71
N LYS A 349 12.90 -23.96 27.38
CA LYS A 349 13.05 -25.18 28.15
C LYS A 349 14.49 -25.69 28.13
N GLU A 350 15.15 -25.65 26.99
CA GLU A 350 16.56 -26.04 26.82
C GLU A 350 17.48 -25.14 27.66
N ARG A 351 17.32 -23.82 27.58
CA ARG A 351 18.06 -22.84 28.36
C ARG A 351 17.87 -23.04 29.86
N ARG A 352 16.62 -23.30 30.29
CA ARG A 352 16.31 -23.57 31.71
C ARG A 352 16.97 -24.85 32.22
N ASN A 353 17.04 -25.87 31.37
CA ASN A 353 17.67 -27.14 31.71
C ASN A 353 19.22 -27.05 31.70
N ALA A 354 19.78 -26.13 30.91
CA ALA A 354 21.23 -25.91 30.86
C ALA A 354 21.76 -25.00 31.98
N GLN A 355 20.91 -24.28 32.71
CA GLN A 355 21.30 -23.53 33.89
C GLN A 355 21.39 -24.47 35.07
N PRO A 356 22.52 -24.47 35.85
CA PRO A 356 22.61 -25.24 37.08
C PRO A 356 21.47 -24.82 38.01
N GLN A 357 20.60 -25.75 38.36
CA GLN A 357 19.52 -25.50 39.30
C GLN A 357 20.14 -25.05 40.62
N PRO A 358 19.77 -23.91 41.20
CA PRO A 358 20.19 -23.60 42.56
C PRO A 358 19.65 -24.69 43.47
N ASP A 359 20.53 -25.21 44.35
CA ASP A 359 20.18 -26.22 45.31
C ASP A 359 18.90 -25.85 46.05
N ARG A 360 17.88 -26.68 45.90
CA ARG A 360 16.55 -26.50 46.50
C ARG A 360 16.53 -26.68 48.03
N HIS A 361 17.68 -26.75 48.68
CA HIS A 361 17.78 -27.08 50.12
C HIS A 361 18.05 -25.91 51.06
N THR A 362 18.02 -24.64 50.60
CA THR A 362 18.35 -23.51 51.50
C THR A 362 17.31 -22.40 51.52
N PHE A 363 16.03 -22.70 51.37
CA PHE A 363 14.99 -21.69 51.63
C PHE A 363 13.75 -22.31 52.27
N TYR A 364 13.93 -22.83 53.48
CA TYR A 364 12.88 -22.93 54.50
C TYR A 364 13.34 -22.16 55.69
N GLY A 365 12.85 -20.93 55.86
CA GLY A 365 13.15 -20.12 57.02
C GLY A 365 13.00 -18.62 56.79
N ALA A 366 11.86 -18.19 56.30
CA ALA A 366 11.29 -16.86 56.57
C ALA A 366 9.78 -17.03 56.54
N GLU A 367 9.14 -16.79 57.65
CA GLU A 367 7.70 -16.72 57.76
C GLU A 367 7.23 -15.55 56.90
N ASP A 368 6.47 -15.82 55.82
CA ASP A 368 5.81 -14.82 55.04
C ASP A 368 4.76 -14.16 55.89
N GLU A 369 4.96 -12.89 56.25
CA GLU A 369 3.91 -12.06 56.81
C GLU A 369 2.84 -11.91 55.76
N PRO A 370 1.53 -12.08 56.14
CA PRO A 370 0.43 -11.94 55.15
C PRO A 370 0.35 -10.52 54.62
N GLU A 371 0.29 -10.37 53.26
CA GLU A 371 0.00 -9.10 52.64
C GLU A 371 -1.37 -8.55 53.12
N ILE A 372 -1.31 -7.36 53.66
CA ILE A 372 -2.50 -6.66 54.20
C ILE A 372 -2.96 -5.66 53.12
N ASP A 373 -4.25 -5.69 52.77
CA ASP A 373 -4.86 -4.71 51.89
C ASP A 373 -4.76 -3.31 52.52
N PRO A 374 -4.13 -2.34 51.89
CA PRO A 374 -3.89 -1.02 52.43
C PRO A 374 -5.16 -0.19 52.66
N GLU A 375 -6.30 -0.55 52.05
CA GLU A 375 -7.56 0.18 52.24
C GLU A 375 -8.50 -0.44 53.29
N SER A 376 -8.45 -1.77 53.49
CA SER A 376 -9.36 -2.47 54.44
C SER A 376 -8.67 -2.96 55.69
N GLY A 377 -7.34 -3.05 55.73
CA GLY A 377 -6.58 -3.56 56.88
C GLY A 377 -6.78 -5.07 57.15
N GLN A 378 -7.34 -5.80 56.20
CA GLN A 378 -7.54 -7.26 56.29
C GLN A 378 -6.55 -8.03 55.44
N ALA A 379 -6.10 -9.17 55.96
CA ALA A 379 -5.24 -10.08 55.20
C ALA A 379 -6.03 -10.73 54.07
N PHE A 380 -5.41 -10.79 52.84
CA PHE A 380 -5.93 -11.60 51.77
C PHE A 380 -5.89 -13.07 52.16
N THR A 381 -7.05 -13.67 52.44
CA THR A 381 -7.19 -15.11 52.59
C THR A 381 -7.71 -15.69 51.29
N ASP A 382 -6.94 -16.56 50.68
CA ASP A 382 -7.41 -17.36 49.56
C ASP A 382 -8.60 -18.19 49.96
N PRO A 383 -9.64 -18.31 49.09
CA PRO A 383 -10.78 -19.18 49.40
C PRO A 383 -10.27 -20.62 49.53
N PRO A 384 -10.86 -21.43 50.43
CA PRO A 384 -10.39 -22.78 50.71
C PRO A 384 -10.38 -23.63 49.42
N VAL A 385 -9.19 -24.06 49.01
CA VAL A 385 -9.01 -25.05 47.96
C VAL A 385 -9.59 -26.37 48.48
N GLY A 386 -10.71 -26.80 47.84
CA GLY A 386 -11.26 -28.12 48.10
C GLY A 386 -10.22 -29.20 47.75
N GLU A 387 -9.92 -30.05 48.73
CA GLU A 387 -9.06 -31.21 48.52
C GLU A 387 -9.64 -32.15 47.46
N HIS A 388 -9.09 -32.08 46.25
CA HIS A 388 -9.16 -33.17 45.30
C HIS A 388 -7.75 -33.78 45.15
N SER A 389 -7.54 -34.82 45.92
CA SER A 389 -6.42 -35.75 45.70
C SER A 389 -6.54 -36.39 44.30
N ASN A 390 -5.67 -36.04 43.39
CA ASN A 390 -5.37 -36.87 42.22
C ASN A 390 -3.85 -36.92 42.05
N ASP A 391 -3.27 -37.96 42.66
CA ASP A 391 -2.02 -38.49 42.21
C ASP A 391 -2.20 -39.07 40.82
N ASN A 392 -1.75 -38.37 39.77
CA ASN A 392 -1.08 -38.96 38.62
C ASN A 392 -0.59 -37.88 37.65
N ALA A 393 0.59 -38.16 37.14
CA ALA A 393 1.51 -37.37 36.33
C ALA A 393 0.93 -36.68 35.07
N PRO A 394 1.71 -35.74 34.46
CA PRO A 394 1.19 -34.69 33.55
C PRO A 394 0.96 -35.21 32.15
N GLY A 395 -0.28 -35.29 31.77
CA GLY A 395 -0.70 -35.30 30.39
C GLY A 395 -1.69 -34.15 30.22
N ASP A 396 -1.47 -33.30 29.25
CA ASP A 396 -2.40 -32.27 28.79
C ASP A 396 -3.70 -32.94 28.34
N THR A 397 -4.55 -33.33 29.26
CA THR A 397 -5.91 -33.76 28.98
C THR A 397 -6.81 -32.53 28.97
N LEU A 398 -7.33 -32.19 27.79
CA LEU A 398 -8.48 -31.28 27.68
C LEU A 398 -9.54 -31.71 28.71
N ALA A 399 -9.92 -30.81 29.61
CA ALA A 399 -11.02 -31.05 30.52
C ALA A 399 -12.29 -31.29 29.70
N ILE A 400 -12.73 -32.56 29.68
CA ILE A 400 -13.99 -32.91 29.02
C ILE A 400 -15.11 -32.55 30.02
N VAL A 401 -15.89 -31.52 29.67
CA VAL A 401 -17.08 -31.12 30.42
C VAL A 401 -18.27 -31.83 29.79
N HIS A 402 -18.98 -32.61 30.57
CA HIS A 402 -20.20 -33.27 30.08
C HIS A 402 -21.38 -32.28 30.13
N PRO A 403 -22.19 -32.18 29.05
CA PRO A 403 -23.39 -31.29 29.06
C PRO A 403 -24.37 -31.54 30.22
N ALA A 404 -24.39 -32.76 30.76
CA ALA A 404 -25.19 -33.13 31.93
C ALA A 404 -24.81 -32.36 33.21
N ASP A 405 -23.54 -31.90 33.30
CA ASP A 405 -23.02 -31.16 34.45
C ASP A 405 -23.62 -29.75 34.52
N TRP A 406 -24.18 -29.24 33.42
CA TRP A 406 -24.86 -27.95 33.35
C TRP A 406 -26.37 -28.02 33.61
N HIS A 407 -26.91 -29.24 33.86
CA HIS A 407 -28.34 -29.40 34.09
C HIS A 407 -28.79 -28.70 35.40
N GLY A 408 -29.59 -27.63 35.24
CA GLY A 408 -30.07 -26.85 36.34
C GLY A 408 -29.25 -25.63 36.74
N GLU A 409 -28.09 -25.41 36.05
CA GLU A 409 -27.33 -24.18 36.22
C GLU A 409 -27.93 -23.06 35.38
N THR A 410 -28.09 -21.88 35.98
CA THR A 410 -28.48 -20.67 35.26
C THR A 410 -27.22 -20.07 34.61
N PRO A 411 -27.16 -19.94 33.28
CA PRO A 411 -26.02 -19.29 32.64
C PRO A 411 -25.81 -17.90 33.21
N PRO A 412 -24.55 -17.49 33.45
CA PRO A 412 -24.30 -16.13 33.94
C PRO A 412 -24.74 -15.10 32.87
N ASP A 413 -25.24 -13.96 33.32
CA ASP A 413 -25.65 -12.88 32.43
C ASP A 413 -24.45 -12.41 31.60
N ARG A 414 -24.63 -12.40 30.27
CA ARG A 414 -23.61 -11.94 29.36
C ARG A 414 -23.41 -10.42 29.49
N LYS A 415 -22.23 -9.99 29.80
CA LYS A 415 -21.86 -8.57 29.76
C LYS A 415 -21.54 -8.13 28.33
N TRP A 416 -21.92 -6.91 27.98
CA TRP A 416 -21.78 -6.36 26.64
C TRP A 416 -20.98 -5.06 26.63
N ARG A 417 -20.12 -4.86 25.65
CA ARG A 417 -19.51 -3.58 25.31
C ARG A 417 -20.39 -2.76 24.38
N LEU A 418 -21.01 -3.41 23.42
CA LEU A 418 -22.14 -2.90 22.63
C LEU A 418 -23.28 -3.90 22.79
N GLN A 419 -24.39 -3.45 23.34
CA GLN A 419 -25.51 -4.33 23.70
C GLN A 419 -25.91 -5.25 22.53
N ASP A 420 -25.96 -6.55 22.81
CA ASP A 420 -26.33 -7.65 21.89
C ASP A 420 -25.44 -7.86 20.66
N PHE A 421 -24.35 -7.07 20.50
CA PHE A 421 -23.44 -7.15 19.37
C PHE A 421 -22.00 -7.51 19.76
N ILE A 422 -21.44 -6.81 20.75
CA ILE A 422 -20.06 -7.00 21.17
C ILE A 422 -20.03 -7.43 22.63
N PRO A 423 -19.80 -8.71 22.89
CA PRO A 423 -19.67 -9.21 24.26
C PRO A 423 -18.39 -8.69 24.92
N ASP A 424 -18.44 -8.52 26.23
CA ASP A 424 -17.29 -8.16 27.04
C ASP A 424 -16.28 -9.33 27.10
N LEU A 425 -14.98 -9.02 27.12
CA LEU A 425 -13.89 -9.99 27.23
C LEU A 425 -13.85 -11.08 26.14
N GLN A 426 -14.48 -10.85 25.00
CA GLN A 426 -14.46 -11.78 23.86
C GLN A 426 -14.00 -11.09 22.58
N ALA A 427 -13.29 -11.82 21.73
CA ALA A 427 -12.90 -11.33 20.41
C ALA A 427 -14.13 -11.27 19.49
N THR A 428 -14.30 -10.15 18.80
CA THR A 428 -15.35 -9.95 17.79
C THR A 428 -14.71 -9.59 16.45
N LEU A 429 -15.15 -10.21 15.37
CA LEU A 429 -14.64 -9.96 14.03
C LEU A 429 -15.69 -9.20 13.21
N LEU A 430 -15.30 -8.02 12.68
CA LEU A 430 -16.06 -7.25 11.71
C LEU A 430 -15.50 -7.50 10.30
N THR A 431 -16.28 -8.12 9.43
CA THR A 431 -15.90 -8.41 8.04
C THR A 431 -16.75 -7.63 7.05
N GLY A 432 -16.26 -7.44 5.85
CA GLY A 432 -16.97 -6.77 4.75
C GLY A 432 -16.05 -6.43 3.59
N ALA A 433 -16.62 -6.02 2.47
CA ALA A 433 -15.89 -5.63 1.27
C ALA A 433 -14.89 -4.47 1.53
N GLY A 434 -13.86 -4.36 0.69
CA GLY A 434 -12.95 -3.20 0.70
C GLY A 434 -13.75 -1.89 0.53
N ALA A 435 -13.29 -0.82 1.15
CA ALA A 435 -13.92 0.51 1.13
C ALA A 435 -15.36 0.60 1.69
N ALA A 436 -15.86 -0.45 2.39
CA ALA A 436 -17.19 -0.45 3.03
C ALA A 436 -17.26 0.41 4.32
N GLY A 437 -16.23 1.16 4.67
CA GLY A 437 -16.20 2.03 5.84
C GLY A 437 -15.97 1.30 7.18
N LYS A 438 -15.46 0.06 7.18
CA LYS A 438 -15.21 -0.72 8.40
C LYS A 438 -14.32 0.01 9.40
N SER A 439 -13.20 0.56 8.94
CA SER A 439 -12.22 1.27 9.79
C SER A 439 -12.86 2.50 10.45
N LEU A 440 -13.64 3.28 9.70
CA LEU A 440 -14.38 4.42 10.23
C LEU A 440 -15.42 3.99 11.27
N THR A 441 -16.16 2.92 10.97
CA THR A 441 -17.19 2.36 11.87
C THR A 441 -16.59 1.89 13.19
N THR A 442 -15.45 1.17 13.14
CA THR A 442 -14.75 0.70 14.35
C THR A 442 -14.14 1.85 15.14
N GLN A 443 -13.63 2.89 14.49
CA GLN A 443 -13.13 4.10 15.15
C GLN A 443 -14.25 4.85 15.88
N GLN A 444 -15.41 5.02 15.24
CA GLN A 444 -16.59 5.62 15.87
C GLN A 444 -17.08 4.80 17.07
N LEU A 445 -17.13 3.46 16.91
CA LEU A 445 -17.51 2.56 18.00
C LEU A 445 -16.55 2.67 19.20
N ALA A 446 -15.24 2.66 18.95
CA ALA A 446 -14.23 2.83 19.99
C ALA A 446 -14.39 4.17 20.72
N THR A 447 -14.69 5.23 19.99
CA THR A 447 -14.98 6.56 20.57
C THR A 447 -16.24 6.54 21.42
N CYS A 448 -17.33 5.92 20.95
CA CYS A 448 -18.58 5.80 21.73
C CYS A 448 -18.38 4.98 23.01
N ILE A 449 -17.64 3.88 22.95
CA ILE A 449 -17.29 3.07 24.13
C ILE A 449 -16.45 3.89 25.12
N ALA A 450 -15.44 4.61 24.66
CA ALA A 450 -14.58 5.42 25.52
C ALA A 450 -15.36 6.54 26.25
N LEU A 451 -16.37 7.10 25.60
CA LEU A 451 -17.19 8.20 26.15
C LEU A 451 -18.48 7.71 26.84
N GLY A 452 -18.84 6.44 26.76
CA GLY A 452 -20.09 5.91 27.25
C GLY A 452 -21.32 6.40 26.48
N LEU A 453 -21.13 6.74 25.18
CA LEU A 453 -22.21 7.23 24.31
C LEU A 453 -22.83 6.08 23.51
N PRO A 454 -24.13 6.12 23.19
CA PRO A 454 -24.73 5.13 22.30
C PRO A 454 -24.08 5.13 20.93
N PHE A 455 -23.83 3.94 20.39
CA PHE A 455 -23.35 3.78 19.02
C PHE A 455 -24.52 3.37 18.12
N LEU A 456 -24.84 4.18 17.11
CA LEU A 456 -26.00 4.00 16.22
C LEU A 456 -27.33 3.78 17.00
N GLY A 457 -27.48 4.43 18.15
CA GLY A 457 -28.64 4.29 19.02
C GLY A 457 -28.62 3.07 19.96
N ILE A 458 -27.58 2.22 19.88
CA ILE A 458 -27.42 1.04 20.73
C ILE A 458 -26.56 1.40 21.95
N PRO A 459 -26.98 1.05 23.18
CA PRO A 459 -26.21 1.34 24.38
C PRO A 459 -24.81 0.72 24.37
N THR A 460 -23.82 1.45 24.86
CA THR A 460 -22.45 0.96 25.09
C THR A 460 -22.14 0.97 26.59
N THR A 461 -21.27 0.07 27.01
CA THR A 461 -20.69 0.11 28.37
C THR A 461 -19.36 0.86 28.29
N GLN A 462 -19.24 1.96 29.04
CA GLN A 462 -18.04 2.78 29.06
C GLN A 462 -16.82 1.99 29.52
N SER A 463 -15.74 2.11 28.77
CA SER A 463 -14.42 1.58 29.14
C SER A 463 -13.30 2.25 28.33
N PRO A 464 -12.04 2.20 28.79
CA PRO A 464 -10.92 2.60 27.97
C PRO A 464 -10.91 1.83 26.63
N ALA A 465 -10.67 2.53 25.53
CA ALA A 465 -10.61 1.93 24.19
C ALA A 465 -9.28 2.29 23.53
N LEU A 466 -8.63 1.30 22.90
CA LEU A 466 -7.44 1.47 22.09
C LEU A 466 -7.79 1.10 20.65
N TYR A 467 -7.63 2.03 19.73
CA TYR A 467 -7.79 1.79 18.31
C TYR A 467 -6.43 1.72 17.63
N ILE A 468 -6.15 0.61 16.96
CA ILE A 468 -4.91 0.40 16.19
C ILE A 468 -5.30 0.17 14.74
N THR A 469 -4.75 0.96 13.82
CA THR A 469 -4.90 0.79 12.38
C THR A 469 -3.55 0.55 11.73
N CYS A 470 -3.53 -0.34 10.74
CA CYS A 470 -2.38 -0.59 9.87
C CYS A 470 -2.68 -0.13 8.43
N GLU A 471 -3.82 0.54 8.21
CA GLU A 471 -4.19 1.15 6.93
C GLU A 471 -3.70 2.61 6.94
N ASP A 472 -2.99 3.00 5.87
CA ASP A 472 -2.49 4.37 5.66
C ASP A 472 -3.62 5.32 5.24
#